data_4c8255fb9ce8faf06420003069258bbb
#
_entry.id   4c8255fb9ce8faf06420003069258bbb
#
_cell.length_a   1.000
_cell.length_b   1.000
_cell.length_c   1.000
_cell.angle_alpha   90.00
_cell.angle_beta   90.00
_cell.angle_gamma   90.00
#
_symmetry.space_group_name_H-M   'P 1'
#
loop_
_entity.id
_entity.type
_entity.pdbx_description
1 polymer ?
#
loop_
_entity_poly.entity_id
_entity_poly.type
_entity_poly.pdbx_seq_one_letter_code
_entity_poly.pdbx_strand_id
1 'polypeptide(L)'
;MKIVDLHNHSTASDGSKRPSELVDIAIEKGLSAFALTDHDTTAGIDEVMEAGKNARDAGHDLEVIPGIELSTEYKGTDIHIVGLYIQKEEPAFVKHLEHFVASRDLRNEKMCARFKEVAGIEFTLEQLQAEFPGAVLTRAHFGQYLYKHGYISSVKEAFDRYIGDRGPCFIPREKVSPEDGISLILNAGGIPIFAHPILCRFSDAKLEHLVAHLKDCGLMGIEAVYSTYKPHEERQIRELAERYDLAISGGSDFHGDAKPGLEMATGYGKLVVPYDVLTNLKKKAGMI
;
A
#
# COMPACT_ATOMS: atom_id res chain seq x y z
N MET A 1 -21.45 6.30 14.24
CA MET A 1 -21.26 6.09 12.78
C MET A 1 -20.24 4.97 12.65
N LYS A 2 -20.52 3.92 11.85
CA LYS A 2 -19.53 2.89 11.55
C LYS A 2 -18.48 3.46 10.59
N ILE A 3 -17.20 3.22 10.86
CA ILE A 3 -16.06 3.68 10.06
C ILE A 3 -15.15 2.51 9.68
N VAL A 4 -14.38 2.68 8.61
CA VAL A 4 -13.45 1.67 8.08
C VAL A 4 -12.10 2.30 7.79
N ASP A 5 -11.07 1.46 7.60
CA ASP A 5 -9.76 1.86 7.08
C ASP A 5 -9.29 0.77 6.09
N LEU A 6 -9.29 1.10 4.79
CA LEU A 6 -9.08 0.12 3.73
C LEU A 6 -7.65 0.12 3.17
N HIS A 7 -6.69 0.77 3.87
CA HIS A 7 -5.31 0.87 3.41
C HIS A 7 -4.36 0.91 4.61
N ASN A 8 -3.74 -0.24 4.94
CA ASN A 8 -2.84 -0.37 6.09
C ASN A 8 -1.72 -1.36 5.81
N HIS A 9 -0.53 -1.08 6.35
CA HIS A 9 0.68 -1.87 6.18
C HIS A 9 1.17 -2.47 7.50
N SER A 10 1.75 -3.67 7.40
CA SER A 10 2.33 -4.39 8.53
C SER A 10 3.83 -4.60 8.36
N THR A 11 4.43 -5.33 9.30
CA THR A 11 5.83 -5.78 9.23
C THR A 11 6.08 -6.79 8.11
N ALA A 12 5.06 -7.28 7.39
CA ALA A 12 5.26 -8.09 6.20
C ALA A 12 5.75 -7.25 5.00
N SER A 13 5.49 -5.95 5.01
CA SER A 13 6.12 -4.97 4.12
C SER A 13 6.88 -3.91 4.93
N ASP A 14 6.48 -2.66 4.92
CA ASP A 14 7.20 -1.53 5.51
C ASP A 14 6.47 -0.82 6.66
N GLY A 15 5.43 -1.42 7.19
CA GLY A 15 4.85 -1.05 8.47
C GLY A 15 5.70 -1.50 9.66
N SER A 16 5.45 -0.94 10.83
CA SER A 16 6.17 -1.27 12.07
C SER A 16 5.38 -2.16 13.04
N LYS A 17 4.12 -2.46 12.74
CA LYS A 17 3.25 -3.30 13.56
C LYS A 17 3.04 -4.65 12.90
N ARG A 18 3.03 -5.73 13.70
CA ARG A 18 2.71 -7.06 13.16
C ARG A 18 1.26 -7.10 12.67
N PRO A 19 0.94 -7.99 11.71
CA PRO A 19 -0.45 -8.13 11.23
C PRO A 19 -1.46 -8.32 12.35
N SER A 20 -1.17 -9.11 13.37
CA SER A 20 -2.05 -9.30 14.53
C SER A 20 -2.23 -8.04 15.39
N GLU A 21 -1.19 -7.23 15.57
CA GLU A 21 -1.28 -5.98 16.33
C GLU A 21 -2.19 -4.94 15.63
N LEU A 22 -2.31 -4.99 14.31
CA LEU A 22 -3.25 -4.13 13.58
C LEU A 22 -4.70 -4.41 13.95
N VAL A 23 -5.05 -5.67 14.28
CA VAL A 23 -6.38 -6.03 14.77
C VAL A 23 -6.69 -5.36 16.10
N ASP A 24 -5.73 -5.39 17.04
CA ASP A 24 -5.88 -4.74 18.35
C ASP A 24 -6.06 -3.22 18.19
N ILE A 25 -5.23 -2.60 17.33
CA ILE A 25 -5.34 -1.17 17.03
C ILE A 25 -6.70 -0.85 16.40
N ALA A 26 -7.18 -1.66 15.45
CA ALA A 26 -8.47 -1.45 14.80
C ALA A 26 -9.65 -1.52 15.80
N ILE A 27 -9.57 -2.44 16.76
CA ILE A 27 -10.54 -2.55 17.86
C ILE A 27 -10.48 -1.30 18.75
N GLU A 28 -9.30 -0.89 19.16
CA GLU A 28 -9.09 0.31 20.00
C GLU A 28 -9.63 1.58 19.32
N LYS A 29 -9.42 1.70 18.00
CA LYS A 29 -9.91 2.83 17.18
C LYS A 29 -11.41 2.72 16.86
N GLY A 30 -12.09 1.63 17.21
CA GLY A 30 -13.52 1.42 16.96
C GLY A 30 -13.88 1.22 15.49
N LEU A 31 -12.97 0.67 14.70
CA LEU A 31 -13.24 0.34 13.30
C LEU A 31 -14.26 -0.81 13.19
N SER A 32 -15.14 -0.74 12.19
CA SER A 32 -16.05 -1.84 11.82
C SER A 32 -15.44 -2.75 10.75
N ALA A 33 -14.46 -2.24 9.99
CA ALA A 33 -13.64 -3.03 9.08
C ALA A 33 -12.29 -2.35 8.85
N PHE A 34 -11.25 -3.16 8.58
CA PHE A 34 -10.00 -2.66 8.02
C PHE A 34 -9.41 -3.68 7.04
N ALA A 35 -8.58 -3.20 6.10
CA ALA A 35 -7.85 -4.05 5.19
C ALA A 35 -6.35 -4.04 5.50
N LEU A 36 -5.71 -5.21 5.45
CA LEU A 36 -4.26 -5.33 5.35
C LEU A 36 -3.88 -5.30 3.87
N THR A 37 -3.00 -4.37 3.47
CA THR A 37 -2.65 -4.11 2.08
C THR A 37 -1.14 -3.96 1.90
N ASP A 38 -0.37 -4.89 2.44
CA ASP A 38 1.09 -4.88 2.37
C ASP A 38 1.63 -4.80 0.93
N HIS A 39 2.74 -4.11 0.74
CA HIS A 39 3.38 -3.91 -0.57
C HIS A 39 3.90 -5.21 -1.18
N ASP A 40 3.32 -5.61 -2.32
CA ASP A 40 3.75 -6.74 -3.17
C ASP A 40 3.89 -8.08 -2.41
N THR A 41 3.17 -8.27 -1.30
CA THR A 41 3.20 -9.48 -0.50
C THR A 41 1.86 -9.81 0.15
N THR A 42 1.62 -11.09 0.36
CA THR A 42 0.47 -11.62 1.11
C THR A 42 0.90 -12.33 2.39
N ALA A 43 2.18 -12.22 2.79
CA ALA A 43 2.74 -12.96 3.91
C ALA A 43 2.07 -12.67 5.26
N GLY A 44 1.50 -11.46 5.44
CA GLY A 44 0.79 -11.05 6.65
C GLY A 44 -0.66 -11.53 6.73
N ILE A 45 -1.24 -12.04 5.62
CA ILE A 45 -2.69 -12.30 5.55
C ILE A 45 -3.13 -13.40 6.53
N ASP A 46 -2.42 -14.52 6.65
CA ASP A 46 -2.82 -15.59 7.54
C ASP A 46 -2.88 -15.13 8.99
N GLU A 47 -1.84 -14.41 9.45
CA GLU A 47 -1.77 -13.89 10.80
C GLU A 47 -2.91 -12.89 11.09
N VAL A 48 -3.16 -11.93 10.20
CA VAL A 48 -4.22 -10.94 10.41
C VAL A 48 -5.62 -11.57 10.39
N MET A 49 -5.84 -12.54 9.51
CA MET A 49 -7.14 -13.23 9.40
C MET A 49 -7.43 -14.11 10.62
N GLU A 50 -6.41 -14.80 11.14
CA GLU A 50 -6.54 -15.57 12.37
C GLU A 50 -6.81 -14.65 13.58
N ALA A 51 -6.05 -13.56 13.72
CA ALA A 51 -6.28 -12.56 14.77
C ALA A 51 -7.68 -11.94 14.65
N GLY A 52 -8.14 -11.61 13.45
CA GLY A 52 -9.49 -11.10 13.20
C GLY A 52 -10.58 -12.10 13.55
N LYS A 53 -10.35 -13.39 13.30
CA LYS A 53 -11.27 -14.46 13.75
C LYS A 53 -11.33 -14.52 15.28
N ASN A 54 -10.18 -14.51 15.95
CA ASN A 54 -10.12 -14.54 17.42
C ASN A 54 -10.82 -13.31 18.04
N ALA A 55 -10.68 -12.14 17.44
CA ALA A 55 -11.38 -10.93 17.86
C ALA A 55 -12.90 -11.08 17.75
N ARG A 56 -13.40 -11.63 16.64
CA ARG A 56 -14.84 -11.89 16.47
C ARG A 56 -15.35 -12.91 17.46
N ASP A 57 -14.59 -13.98 17.72
CA ASP A 57 -14.95 -15.02 18.71
C ASP A 57 -15.00 -14.42 20.13
N ALA A 58 -14.21 -13.36 20.39
CA ALA A 58 -14.24 -12.57 21.62
C ALA A 58 -15.38 -11.53 21.67
N GLY A 59 -16.19 -11.40 20.61
CA GLY A 59 -17.38 -10.54 20.56
C GLY A 59 -17.17 -9.16 19.91
N HIS A 60 -16.02 -8.91 19.27
CA HIS A 60 -15.80 -7.68 18.52
C HIS A 60 -16.42 -7.74 17.12
N ASP A 61 -17.23 -6.73 16.77
CA ASP A 61 -17.85 -6.58 15.42
C ASP A 61 -16.84 -5.92 14.47
N LEU A 62 -15.78 -6.67 14.09
CA LEU A 62 -14.71 -6.21 13.22
C LEU A 62 -14.57 -7.15 12.01
N GLU A 63 -14.68 -6.59 10.81
CA GLU A 63 -14.34 -7.26 9.55
C GLU A 63 -12.88 -7.01 9.19
N VAL A 64 -12.08 -8.07 9.09
CA VAL A 64 -10.70 -8.00 8.58
C VAL A 64 -10.71 -8.43 7.11
N ILE A 65 -10.14 -7.61 6.24
CA ILE A 65 -10.16 -7.76 4.79
C ILE A 65 -8.77 -8.14 4.30
N PRO A 66 -8.61 -9.31 3.64
CA PRO A 66 -7.35 -9.66 2.99
C PRO A 66 -7.15 -8.79 1.75
N GLY A 67 -6.01 -8.15 1.66
CA GLY A 67 -5.69 -7.27 0.55
C GLY A 67 -4.20 -7.27 0.22
N ILE A 68 -3.84 -6.42 -0.72
CA ILE A 68 -2.46 -6.17 -1.18
C ILE A 68 -2.39 -4.76 -1.77
N GLU A 69 -1.22 -4.14 -1.72
CA GLU A 69 -0.91 -2.97 -2.55
C GLU A 69 0.18 -3.33 -3.56
N LEU A 70 -0.19 -3.47 -4.83
CA LEU A 70 0.74 -3.75 -5.91
C LEU A 70 1.44 -2.46 -6.37
N SER A 71 2.78 -2.50 -6.35
CA SER A 71 3.61 -1.42 -6.90
C SER A 71 3.75 -1.60 -8.41
N THR A 72 3.07 -0.78 -9.18
CA THR A 72 3.09 -0.78 -10.65
C THR A 72 3.78 0.48 -11.20
N GLU A 73 4.01 0.55 -12.51
CA GLU A 73 4.61 1.71 -13.15
C GLU A 73 3.86 2.13 -14.41
N TYR A 74 3.54 3.40 -14.52
CA TYR A 74 2.97 3.99 -15.72
C TYR A 74 3.87 5.12 -16.25
N LYS A 75 4.51 4.88 -17.41
CA LYS A 75 5.38 5.86 -18.10
C LYS A 75 6.44 6.48 -17.16
N GLY A 76 7.13 5.62 -16.38
CA GLY A 76 8.19 6.01 -15.46
C GLY A 76 7.71 6.63 -14.14
N THR A 77 6.42 6.58 -13.84
CA THR A 77 5.85 7.05 -12.56
C THR A 77 5.29 5.87 -11.79
N ASP A 78 5.64 5.79 -10.50
CA ASP A 78 5.08 4.79 -9.59
C ASP A 78 3.58 5.00 -9.43
N ILE A 79 2.83 3.94 -9.61
CA ILE A 79 1.39 3.87 -9.43
C ILE A 79 1.09 2.64 -8.59
N HIS A 80 0.25 2.80 -7.60
CA HIS A 80 -0.15 1.70 -6.76
C HIS A 80 -1.59 1.29 -7.00
N ILE A 81 -1.80 -0.03 -7.06
CA ILE A 81 -3.14 -0.62 -7.18
C ILE A 81 -3.38 -1.47 -5.93
N VAL A 82 -4.32 -1.03 -5.11
CA VAL A 82 -4.80 -1.82 -3.97
C VAL A 82 -5.78 -2.87 -4.47
N GLY A 83 -5.59 -4.11 -4.04
CA GLY A 83 -6.54 -5.21 -4.20
C GLY A 83 -7.17 -5.56 -2.86
N LEU A 84 -8.50 -5.53 -2.75
CA LEU A 84 -9.23 -6.01 -1.57
C LEU A 84 -9.89 -7.34 -1.84
N TYR A 85 -10.10 -8.18 -0.81
CA TYR A 85 -10.73 -9.50 -0.89
C TYR A 85 -10.01 -10.49 -1.82
N ILE A 86 -8.69 -10.40 -1.91
CA ILE A 86 -7.89 -11.28 -2.77
C ILE A 86 -7.86 -12.71 -2.25
N GLN A 87 -7.89 -13.67 -3.16
CA GLN A 87 -7.60 -15.09 -2.92
C GLN A 87 -6.09 -15.31 -3.12
N LYS A 88 -5.34 -15.27 -2.02
CA LYS A 88 -3.87 -15.27 -2.05
C LYS A 88 -3.24 -16.54 -2.63
N GLU A 89 -3.99 -17.64 -2.71
CA GLU A 89 -3.56 -18.94 -3.24
C GLU A 89 -3.76 -19.07 -4.76
N GLU A 90 -4.31 -18.06 -5.46
CA GLU A 90 -4.47 -18.12 -6.91
C GLU A 90 -3.10 -18.29 -7.57
N PRO A 91 -2.91 -19.37 -8.39
CA PRO A 91 -1.56 -19.76 -8.84
C PRO A 91 -0.82 -18.72 -9.69
N ALA A 92 -1.54 -18.00 -10.56
CA ALA A 92 -0.92 -16.96 -11.37
C ALA A 92 -0.53 -15.76 -10.51
N PHE A 93 -1.34 -15.44 -9.50
CA PHE A 93 -1.08 -14.38 -8.53
C PHE A 93 0.17 -14.69 -7.69
N VAL A 94 0.27 -15.90 -7.13
CA VAL A 94 1.45 -16.36 -6.38
C VAL A 94 2.72 -16.24 -7.22
N LYS A 95 2.71 -16.77 -8.44
CA LYS A 95 3.87 -16.72 -9.36
C LYS A 95 4.31 -15.28 -9.66
N HIS A 96 3.38 -14.35 -9.80
CA HIS A 96 3.71 -12.94 -10.02
C HIS A 96 4.32 -12.30 -8.78
N LEU A 97 3.81 -12.61 -7.58
CA LEU A 97 4.40 -12.12 -6.34
C LEU A 97 5.84 -12.60 -6.15
N GLU A 98 6.13 -13.87 -6.44
CA GLU A 98 7.49 -14.41 -6.43
C GLU A 98 8.42 -13.62 -7.37
N HIS A 99 7.95 -13.31 -8.58
CA HIS A 99 8.70 -12.48 -9.53
C HIS A 99 8.94 -11.05 -9.00
N PHE A 100 7.95 -10.44 -8.34
CA PHE A 100 8.10 -9.10 -7.75
C PHE A 100 9.13 -9.08 -6.62
N VAL A 101 9.10 -10.08 -5.74
CA VAL A 101 10.09 -10.22 -4.66
C VAL A 101 11.49 -10.37 -5.24
N ALA A 102 11.68 -11.29 -6.20
CA ALA A 102 12.98 -11.48 -6.86
C ALA A 102 13.49 -10.19 -7.54
N SER A 103 12.63 -9.46 -8.24
CA SER A 103 12.97 -8.16 -8.85
C SER A 103 13.36 -7.11 -7.80
N ARG A 104 12.70 -7.11 -6.62
CA ARG A 104 13.08 -6.23 -5.50
C ARG A 104 14.45 -6.58 -4.94
N ASP A 105 14.71 -7.86 -4.69
CA ASP A 105 15.99 -8.31 -4.13
C ASP A 105 17.16 -7.95 -5.05
N LEU A 106 17.03 -8.20 -6.35
CA LEU A 106 18.04 -7.79 -7.32
C LEU A 106 18.27 -6.26 -7.33
N ARG A 107 17.21 -5.47 -7.24
CA ARG A 107 17.30 -4.01 -7.12
C ARG A 107 17.98 -3.61 -5.82
N ASN A 108 17.64 -4.26 -4.70
CA ASN A 108 18.17 -3.95 -3.37
C ASN A 108 19.67 -4.23 -3.28
N GLU A 109 20.16 -5.34 -3.84
CA GLU A 109 21.61 -5.61 -3.98
C GLU A 109 22.34 -4.48 -4.72
N LYS A 110 21.79 -4.06 -5.86
CA LYS A 110 22.35 -2.95 -6.65
C LYS A 110 22.33 -1.64 -5.87
N MET A 111 21.30 -1.39 -5.06
CA MET A 111 21.24 -0.19 -4.21
C MET A 111 22.30 -0.23 -3.11
N CYS A 112 22.52 -1.38 -2.44
CA CYS A 112 23.60 -1.53 -1.46
C CYS A 112 24.97 -1.21 -2.09
N ALA A 113 25.26 -1.76 -3.28
CA ALA A 113 26.48 -1.46 -4.01
C ALA A 113 26.59 0.04 -4.34
N ARG A 114 25.49 0.67 -4.75
CA ARG A 114 25.44 2.09 -5.09
C ARG A 114 25.64 3.00 -3.87
N PHE A 115 25.15 2.63 -2.68
CA PHE A 115 25.42 3.35 -1.44
C PHE A 115 26.90 3.34 -1.10
N LYS A 116 27.59 2.20 -1.24
CA LYS A 116 29.04 2.11 -1.05
C LYS A 116 29.81 3.01 -2.03
N GLU A 117 29.46 2.93 -3.33
CA GLU A 117 30.14 3.66 -4.39
C GLU A 117 29.97 5.18 -4.29
N VAL A 118 28.73 5.65 -4.07
CA VAL A 118 28.34 7.06 -4.21
C VAL A 118 28.33 7.80 -2.89
N ALA A 119 27.90 7.17 -1.81
CA ALA A 119 27.74 7.78 -0.49
C ALA A 119 28.83 7.36 0.51
N GLY A 120 29.68 6.38 0.17
CA GLY A 120 30.67 5.82 1.09
C GLY A 120 30.06 5.07 2.28
N ILE A 121 28.76 4.69 2.17
CA ILE A 121 28.03 3.95 3.19
C ILE A 121 28.00 2.47 2.78
N GLU A 122 28.65 1.64 3.60
CA GLU A 122 28.80 0.20 3.31
C GLU A 122 27.88 -0.62 4.19
N PHE A 123 27.00 -1.39 3.57
CA PHE A 123 26.17 -2.43 4.18
C PHE A 123 25.70 -3.42 3.10
N THR A 124 25.31 -4.62 3.54
CA THR A 124 24.86 -5.68 2.61
C THR A 124 23.36 -5.87 2.66
N LEU A 125 22.80 -6.57 1.66
CA LEU A 125 21.40 -6.93 1.65
C LEU A 125 21.03 -7.83 2.83
N GLU A 126 21.95 -8.76 3.22
CA GLU A 126 21.73 -9.65 4.36
C GLU A 126 21.65 -8.85 5.68
N GLN A 127 22.46 -7.80 5.84
CA GLN A 127 22.35 -6.92 7.01
C GLN A 127 21.04 -6.17 7.04
N LEU A 128 20.56 -5.70 5.88
CA LEU A 128 19.27 -5.05 5.77
C LEU A 128 18.13 -6.04 6.07
N GLN A 129 18.18 -7.27 5.53
CA GLN A 129 17.20 -8.34 5.79
C GLN A 129 17.17 -8.74 7.26
N ALA A 130 18.32 -8.77 7.93
CA ALA A 130 18.41 -9.09 9.35
C ALA A 130 17.72 -8.05 10.26
N GLU A 131 17.63 -6.79 9.82
CA GLU A 131 16.90 -5.73 10.55
C GLU A 131 15.37 -5.84 10.36
N PHE A 132 14.93 -6.43 9.24
CA PHE A 132 13.51 -6.56 8.86
C PHE A 132 13.17 -8.00 8.46
N PRO A 133 13.22 -8.94 9.42
CA PRO A 133 13.06 -10.36 9.13
C PRO A 133 11.67 -10.67 8.57
N GLY A 134 11.63 -11.35 7.42
CA GLY A 134 10.39 -11.75 6.75
C GLY A 134 9.69 -10.65 5.94
N ALA A 135 10.19 -9.41 5.98
CA ALA A 135 9.61 -8.32 5.22
C ALA A 135 10.03 -8.33 3.74
N VAL A 136 9.11 -7.95 2.85
CA VAL A 136 9.44 -7.58 1.48
C VAL A 136 10.07 -6.19 1.49
N LEU A 137 11.39 -6.12 1.29
CA LEU A 137 12.15 -4.89 1.45
C LEU A 137 11.79 -3.82 0.42
N THR A 138 11.35 -2.66 0.91
CA THR A 138 11.05 -1.45 0.14
C THR A 138 12.17 -0.41 0.26
N ARG A 139 12.06 0.72 -0.43
CA ARG A 139 12.96 1.86 -0.23
C ARG A 139 12.87 2.45 1.18
N ALA A 140 11.70 2.35 1.81
CA ALA A 140 11.53 2.84 3.17
C ALA A 140 12.45 2.13 4.17
N HIS A 141 12.69 0.83 3.99
CA HIS A 141 13.62 0.06 4.83
C HIS A 141 15.07 0.56 4.73
N PHE A 142 15.52 0.97 3.54
CA PHE A 142 16.83 1.64 3.40
C PHE A 142 16.86 2.93 4.22
N GLY A 143 15.81 3.73 4.15
CA GLY A 143 15.71 4.96 4.96
C GLY A 143 15.72 4.67 6.46
N GLN A 144 14.97 3.67 6.90
CA GLN A 144 14.93 3.25 8.30
C GLN A 144 16.28 2.71 8.78
N TYR A 145 16.93 1.88 7.97
CA TYR A 145 18.28 1.35 8.25
C TYR A 145 19.29 2.48 8.41
N LEU A 146 19.36 3.39 7.45
CA LEU A 146 20.28 4.52 7.48
C LEU A 146 20.04 5.44 8.69
N TYR A 147 18.77 5.67 9.04
CA TYR A 147 18.41 6.46 10.22
C TYR A 147 18.84 5.76 11.52
N LYS A 148 18.52 4.47 11.66
CA LYS A 148 18.87 3.66 12.84
C LYS A 148 20.38 3.60 13.08
N HIS A 149 21.17 3.53 12.00
CA HIS A 149 22.62 3.49 12.05
C HIS A 149 23.30 4.87 12.05
N GLY A 150 22.55 5.95 12.16
CA GLY A 150 23.07 7.31 12.34
C GLY A 150 23.66 7.94 11.09
N TYR A 151 23.42 7.40 9.89
CA TYR A 151 23.90 7.98 8.63
C TYR A 151 23.08 9.20 8.18
N ILE A 152 21.88 9.34 8.68
CA ILE A 152 20.93 10.41 8.37
C ILE A 152 20.14 10.81 9.61
N SER A 153 19.51 11.99 9.60
CA SER A 153 18.71 12.53 10.71
C SER A 153 17.22 12.19 10.66
N SER A 154 16.74 11.71 9.51
CA SER A 154 15.35 11.29 9.31
C SER A 154 15.21 10.39 8.09
N VAL A 155 14.20 9.52 8.08
CA VAL A 155 13.86 8.70 6.89
C VAL A 155 13.57 9.59 5.67
N LYS A 156 12.95 10.75 5.87
CA LYS A 156 12.72 11.73 4.80
C LYS A 156 14.03 12.16 4.14
N GLU A 157 15.07 12.38 4.92
CA GLU A 157 16.39 12.75 4.39
C GLU A 157 16.95 11.69 3.44
N ALA A 158 16.69 10.39 3.69
CA ALA A 158 17.10 9.33 2.77
C ALA A 158 16.47 9.52 1.39
N PHE A 159 15.18 9.81 1.33
CA PHE A 159 14.49 10.06 0.06
C PHE A 159 14.96 11.33 -0.62
N ASP A 160 15.17 12.40 0.13
CA ASP A 160 15.62 13.70 -0.43
C ASP A 160 17.05 13.63 -0.99
N ARG A 161 17.94 12.85 -0.36
CA ARG A 161 19.38 12.84 -0.70
C ARG A 161 19.83 11.64 -1.52
N TYR A 162 19.22 10.45 -1.33
CA TYR A 162 19.80 9.21 -1.83
C TYR A 162 18.86 8.36 -2.68
N ILE A 163 17.65 8.08 -2.21
CA ILE A 163 16.78 7.00 -2.73
C ILE A 163 15.45 7.46 -3.33
N GLY A 164 15.19 8.76 -3.38
CA GLY A 164 14.07 9.28 -4.16
C GLY A 164 14.29 9.05 -5.66
N ASP A 165 13.27 9.21 -6.49
CA ASP A 165 13.28 8.82 -7.92
C ASP A 165 14.41 9.44 -8.76
N ARG A 166 15.01 10.52 -8.27
CA ARG A 166 16.19 11.18 -8.87
C ARG A 166 17.44 11.08 -8.00
N GLY A 167 17.37 10.32 -6.92
CA GLY A 167 18.46 10.16 -5.98
C GLY A 167 19.65 9.38 -6.58
N PRO A 168 20.89 9.68 -6.16
CA PRO A 168 22.08 9.06 -6.74
C PRO A 168 22.22 7.56 -6.41
N CYS A 169 21.55 7.07 -5.35
CA CYS A 169 21.52 5.67 -4.97
C CYS A 169 20.22 4.95 -5.41
N PHE A 170 19.33 5.64 -6.13
CA PHE A 170 18.14 5.04 -6.68
C PHE A 170 18.48 4.11 -7.84
N ILE A 171 17.96 2.91 -7.80
CA ILE A 171 18.02 1.93 -8.90
C ILE A 171 16.57 1.59 -9.28
N PRO A 172 16.16 1.81 -10.55
CA PRO A 172 14.86 1.36 -11.02
C PRO A 172 14.79 -0.17 -11.00
N ARG A 173 13.60 -0.70 -10.81
CA ARG A 173 13.32 -2.13 -10.97
C ARG A 173 12.31 -2.34 -12.09
N GLU A 174 12.28 -3.53 -12.63
CA GLU A 174 11.18 -3.96 -13.47
C GLU A 174 9.91 -4.00 -12.62
N LYS A 175 8.85 -3.38 -13.11
CA LYS A 175 7.54 -3.36 -12.51
C LYS A 175 6.51 -3.79 -13.53
N VAL A 176 5.41 -4.33 -13.06
CA VAL A 176 4.27 -4.56 -13.93
C VAL A 176 3.58 -3.26 -14.28
N SER A 177 2.86 -3.26 -15.38
CA SER A 177 1.94 -2.20 -15.72
C SER A 177 0.74 -2.16 -14.76
N PRO A 178 0.08 -1.03 -14.57
CA PRO A 178 -1.16 -0.98 -13.79
C PRO A 178 -2.24 -1.88 -14.35
N GLU A 179 -2.30 -2.07 -15.67
CA GLU A 179 -3.22 -2.98 -16.39
C GLU A 179 -3.01 -4.43 -15.95
N ASP A 180 -1.74 -4.87 -15.91
CA ASP A 180 -1.39 -6.22 -15.43
C ASP A 180 -1.70 -6.36 -13.94
N GLY A 181 -1.42 -5.34 -13.13
CA GLY A 181 -1.77 -5.31 -11.72
C GLY A 181 -3.28 -5.45 -11.47
N ILE A 182 -4.10 -4.74 -12.23
CA ILE A 182 -5.56 -4.87 -12.20
C ILE A 182 -5.98 -6.29 -12.58
N SER A 183 -5.44 -6.83 -13.67
CA SER A 183 -5.74 -8.20 -14.13
C SER A 183 -5.39 -9.25 -13.08
N LEU A 184 -4.24 -9.10 -12.40
CA LEU A 184 -3.82 -9.99 -11.31
C LEU A 184 -4.81 -9.97 -10.15
N ILE A 185 -5.24 -8.79 -9.71
CA ILE A 185 -6.21 -8.64 -8.61
C ILE A 185 -7.56 -9.25 -9.01
N LEU A 186 -8.04 -9.00 -10.23
CA LEU A 186 -9.30 -9.55 -10.73
C LEU A 186 -9.25 -11.09 -10.80
N ASN A 187 -8.16 -11.66 -11.29
CA ASN A 187 -7.97 -13.10 -11.36
C ASN A 187 -7.93 -13.75 -9.97
N ALA A 188 -7.40 -13.03 -8.98
CA ALA A 188 -7.45 -13.44 -7.57
C ALA A 188 -8.83 -13.18 -6.90
N GLY A 189 -9.87 -12.81 -7.67
CA GLY A 189 -11.21 -12.54 -7.17
C GLY A 189 -11.35 -11.24 -6.37
N GLY A 190 -10.34 -10.39 -6.41
CA GLY A 190 -10.26 -9.15 -5.64
C GLY A 190 -10.87 -7.94 -6.33
N ILE A 191 -10.94 -6.83 -5.61
CA ILE A 191 -11.43 -5.53 -6.05
C ILE A 191 -10.24 -4.60 -6.32
N PRO A 192 -9.89 -4.29 -7.58
CA PRO A 192 -8.80 -3.38 -7.89
C PRO A 192 -9.20 -1.91 -7.68
N ILE A 193 -8.34 -1.18 -6.97
CA ILE A 193 -8.54 0.20 -6.55
C ILE A 193 -7.27 1.00 -6.86
N PHE A 194 -7.39 2.12 -7.56
CA PHE A 194 -6.26 3.03 -7.76
C PHE A 194 -5.96 3.77 -6.44
N ALA A 195 -4.83 3.45 -5.83
CA ALA A 195 -4.40 4.02 -4.55
C ALA A 195 -3.85 5.44 -4.72
N HIS A 196 -4.19 6.32 -3.78
CA HIS A 196 -3.67 7.69 -3.59
C HIS A 196 -3.26 8.44 -4.89
N PRO A 197 -4.12 8.57 -5.91
CA PRO A 197 -3.80 9.09 -7.24
C PRO A 197 -3.18 10.49 -7.25
N ILE A 198 -3.47 11.36 -6.28
CA ILE A 198 -2.87 12.69 -6.15
C ILE A 198 -1.35 12.62 -5.95
N LEU A 199 -0.85 11.58 -5.28
CA LEU A 199 0.58 11.42 -5.03
C LEU A 199 1.39 11.16 -6.30
N CYS A 200 0.75 10.73 -7.39
CA CYS A 200 1.38 10.59 -8.71
C CYS A 200 1.80 11.94 -9.32
N ARG A 201 1.28 13.06 -8.79
CA ARG A 201 1.59 14.44 -9.23
C ARG A 201 1.39 14.66 -10.74
N PHE A 202 0.40 13.98 -11.32
CA PHE A 202 0.01 14.20 -12.70
C PHE A 202 -0.78 15.51 -12.85
N SER A 203 -0.77 16.06 -14.06
CA SER A 203 -1.76 17.08 -14.40
C SER A 203 -3.16 16.45 -14.45
N ASP A 204 -4.20 17.26 -14.25
CA ASP A 204 -5.58 16.79 -14.24
C ASP A 204 -5.92 16.00 -15.53
N ALA A 205 -5.51 16.50 -16.69
CA ALA A 205 -5.73 15.83 -17.96
C ALA A 205 -5.00 14.47 -18.06
N LYS A 206 -3.77 14.37 -17.52
CA LYS A 206 -3.03 13.10 -17.52
C LYS A 206 -3.65 12.10 -16.55
N LEU A 207 -4.08 12.57 -15.37
CA LEU A 207 -4.74 11.73 -14.37
C LEU A 207 -6.07 11.20 -14.90
N GLU A 208 -6.89 12.09 -15.50
CA GLU A 208 -8.17 11.71 -16.10
C GLU A 208 -8.01 10.67 -17.22
N HIS A 209 -7.03 10.89 -18.12
CA HIS A 209 -6.74 9.93 -19.18
C HIS A 209 -6.33 8.56 -18.63
N LEU A 210 -5.51 8.54 -17.58
CA LEU A 210 -5.11 7.29 -16.93
C LEU A 210 -6.30 6.60 -16.27
N VAL A 211 -7.12 7.33 -15.52
CA VAL A 211 -8.32 6.76 -14.85
C VAL A 211 -9.29 6.17 -15.88
N ALA A 212 -9.53 6.86 -16.99
CA ALA A 212 -10.35 6.34 -18.09
C ALA A 212 -9.79 5.02 -18.63
N HIS A 213 -8.48 4.99 -18.91
CA HIS A 213 -7.81 3.80 -19.41
C HIS A 213 -7.87 2.63 -18.42
N LEU A 214 -7.57 2.87 -17.13
CA LEU A 214 -7.61 1.82 -16.09
C LEU A 214 -9.04 1.31 -15.85
N LYS A 215 -10.04 2.17 -15.99
CA LYS A 215 -11.46 1.74 -15.98
C LYS A 215 -11.75 0.72 -17.07
N ASP A 216 -11.27 0.95 -18.30
CA ASP A 216 -11.43 0.02 -19.41
C ASP A 216 -10.70 -1.32 -19.16
N CYS A 217 -9.63 -1.31 -18.34
CA CYS A 217 -8.90 -2.49 -17.91
C CYS A 217 -9.57 -3.23 -16.72
N GLY A 218 -10.67 -2.72 -16.18
CA GLY A 218 -11.43 -3.37 -15.11
C GLY A 218 -11.22 -2.76 -13.72
N LEU A 219 -10.62 -1.56 -13.59
CA LEU A 219 -10.55 -0.84 -12.32
C LEU A 219 -11.96 -0.63 -11.75
N MET A 220 -12.16 -0.97 -10.48
CA MET A 220 -13.48 -0.87 -9.82
C MET A 220 -13.58 0.29 -8.85
N GLY A 221 -12.46 0.73 -8.28
CA GLY A 221 -12.44 1.80 -7.28
C GLY A 221 -11.27 2.76 -7.43
N ILE A 222 -11.37 3.88 -6.71
CA ILE A 222 -10.32 4.89 -6.63
C ILE A 222 -10.28 5.47 -5.20
N GLU A 223 -9.10 5.65 -4.65
CA GLU A 223 -8.93 6.17 -3.30
C GLU A 223 -9.12 7.68 -3.29
N ALA A 224 -10.29 8.11 -2.85
CA ALA A 224 -10.68 9.52 -2.77
C ALA A 224 -10.50 10.11 -1.36
N VAL A 225 -10.56 9.26 -0.33
CA VAL A 225 -10.40 9.68 1.08
C VAL A 225 -9.05 9.19 1.58
N TYR A 226 -8.09 10.12 1.72
CA TYR A 226 -6.70 9.78 2.04
C TYR A 226 -6.07 10.78 3.00
N SER A 227 -5.18 10.30 3.87
CA SER A 227 -4.63 11.04 5.03
C SER A 227 -4.02 12.41 4.73
N THR A 228 -3.41 12.59 3.55
CA THR A 228 -2.73 13.84 3.18
C THR A 228 -3.53 14.72 2.22
N TYR A 229 -4.71 14.26 1.78
CA TYR A 229 -5.49 15.02 0.82
C TYR A 229 -6.08 16.28 1.44
N LYS A 230 -6.02 17.35 0.66
CA LYS A 230 -6.75 18.58 0.93
C LYS A 230 -8.21 18.44 0.46
N PRO A 231 -9.14 19.24 0.99
CA PRO A 231 -10.55 19.13 0.61
C PRO A 231 -10.84 19.27 -0.89
N HIS A 232 -10.00 20.03 -1.63
CA HIS A 232 -10.17 20.16 -3.08
C HIS A 232 -9.63 18.94 -3.84
N GLU A 233 -8.58 18.29 -3.34
CA GLU A 233 -8.02 17.06 -3.91
C GLU A 233 -9.00 15.90 -3.74
N GLU A 234 -9.60 15.77 -2.55
CA GLU A 234 -10.66 14.79 -2.31
C GLU A 234 -11.87 15.02 -3.25
N ARG A 235 -12.33 16.26 -3.41
CA ARG A 235 -13.44 16.58 -4.35
C ARG A 235 -13.06 16.20 -5.77
N GLN A 236 -11.88 16.54 -6.23
CA GLN A 236 -11.38 16.19 -7.56
C GLN A 236 -11.47 14.70 -7.83
N ILE A 237 -11.00 13.87 -6.89
CA ILE A 237 -11.03 12.41 -7.07
C ILE A 237 -12.46 11.85 -6.98
N ARG A 238 -13.32 12.41 -6.12
CA ARG A 238 -14.75 12.05 -6.09
C ARG A 238 -15.46 12.36 -7.40
N GLU A 239 -15.18 13.50 -8.04
CA GLU A 239 -15.72 13.87 -9.34
C GLU A 239 -15.23 12.93 -10.46
N LEU A 240 -13.95 12.50 -10.41
CA LEU A 240 -13.42 11.47 -11.32
C LEU A 240 -14.11 10.12 -11.10
N ALA A 241 -14.28 9.71 -9.84
CA ALA A 241 -14.98 8.46 -9.51
C ALA A 241 -16.41 8.44 -10.08
N GLU A 242 -17.17 9.54 -9.90
CA GLU A 242 -18.52 9.67 -10.43
C GLU A 242 -18.52 9.63 -11.97
N ARG A 243 -17.63 10.39 -12.63
CA ARG A 243 -17.52 10.47 -14.10
C ARG A 243 -17.24 9.12 -14.76
N TYR A 244 -16.40 8.31 -14.14
CA TYR A 244 -15.98 7.01 -14.66
C TYR A 244 -16.68 5.82 -14.02
N ASP A 245 -17.77 6.06 -13.28
CA ASP A 245 -18.52 5.01 -12.58
C ASP A 245 -17.57 4.08 -11.78
N LEU A 246 -16.72 4.68 -10.95
CA LEU A 246 -15.84 3.99 -10.00
C LEU A 246 -16.42 4.12 -8.59
N ALA A 247 -16.26 3.08 -7.76
CA ALA A 247 -16.53 3.19 -6.35
C ALA A 247 -15.41 4.01 -5.67
N ILE A 248 -15.78 4.74 -4.61
CA ILE A 248 -14.80 5.43 -3.78
C ILE A 248 -14.18 4.44 -2.79
N SER A 249 -12.89 4.54 -2.57
CA SER A 249 -12.17 3.93 -1.46
C SER A 249 -11.56 5.00 -0.57
N GLY A 250 -11.03 4.57 0.57
CA GLY A 250 -10.26 5.42 1.46
C GLY A 250 -9.57 4.64 2.57
N GLY A 251 -8.47 5.20 3.04
CA GLY A 251 -7.67 4.63 4.10
C GLY A 251 -6.62 5.59 4.63
N SER A 252 -6.04 5.23 5.75
CA SER A 252 -5.00 6.04 6.39
C SER A 252 -3.64 5.88 5.73
N ASP A 253 -3.41 4.76 5.07
CA ASP A 253 -2.08 4.32 4.64
C ASP A 253 -1.14 4.21 5.86
N PHE A 254 -1.67 3.56 6.93
CA PHE A 254 -1.01 3.41 8.22
C PHE A 254 0.21 2.51 8.11
N HIS A 255 1.34 2.97 8.68
CA HIS A 255 2.60 2.22 8.73
C HIS A 255 3.17 2.14 10.15
N GLY A 256 2.37 2.52 11.16
CA GLY A 256 2.86 2.62 12.53
C GLY A 256 3.96 3.66 12.68
N ASP A 257 5.00 3.32 13.43
CA ASP A 257 6.11 4.22 13.76
C ASP A 257 6.96 4.62 12.53
N ALA A 258 6.82 3.89 11.41
CA ALA A 258 7.50 4.24 10.15
C ALA A 258 6.97 5.54 9.51
N LYS A 259 5.72 5.93 9.82
CA LYS A 259 5.12 7.24 9.45
C LYS A 259 4.66 7.96 10.73
N PRO A 260 5.54 8.63 11.47
CA PRO A 260 5.19 9.27 12.75
C PRO A 260 4.03 10.26 12.64
N GLY A 261 3.09 10.17 13.59
CA GLY A 261 1.91 11.03 13.66
C GLY A 261 0.77 10.65 12.71
N LEU A 262 0.93 9.63 11.90
CA LEU A 262 -0.13 9.07 11.08
C LEU A 262 -0.75 7.88 11.84
N GLU A 263 -2.05 7.99 12.14
CA GLU A 263 -2.79 7.02 12.94
C GLU A 263 -3.78 6.24 12.07
N MET A 264 -3.95 4.95 12.36
CA MET A 264 -5.02 4.15 11.76
C MET A 264 -6.38 4.80 12.01
N ALA A 265 -7.31 4.73 11.07
CA ALA A 265 -8.65 5.31 11.09
C ALA A 265 -8.74 6.83 10.99
N THR A 266 -7.76 7.57 11.51
CA THR A 266 -7.84 9.04 11.62
C THR A 266 -6.79 9.79 10.82
N GLY A 267 -5.82 9.06 10.21
CA GLY A 267 -4.72 9.68 9.47
C GLY A 267 -3.97 10.68 10.36
N TYR A 268 -3.80 11.89 9.89
CA TYR A 268 -3.28 13.01 10.68
C TYR A 268 -4.39 13.73 11.49
N GLY A 269 -5.40 12.99 11.98
CA GLY A 269 -6.45 13.47 12.88
C GLY A 269 -7.70 14.00 12.19
N LYS A 270 -7.83 13.85 10.85
CA LYS A 270 -9.00 14.37 10.09
C LYS A 270 -9.64 13.33 9.17
N LEU A 271 -9.00 12.19 8.98
CA LEU A 271 -9.54 11.14 8.12
C LEU A 271 -10.79 10.54 8.76
N VAL A 272 -11.82 10.37 7.95
CA VAL A 272 -13.02 9.60 8.30
C VAL A 272 -13.49 8.88 7.05
N VAL A 273 -13.44 7.56 7.05
CA VAL A 273 -13.96 6.73 5.96
C VAL A 273 -15.24 6.04 6.45
N PRO A 274 -16.43 6.48 6.00
CA PRO A 274 -17.69 5.85 6.39
C PRO A 274 -17.78 4.41 5.88
N TYR A 275 -18.48 3.54 6.63
CA TYR A 275 -18.69 2.14 6.25
C TYR A 275 -19.39 1.95 4.89
N ASP A 276 -20.20 2.94 4.46
CA ASP A 276 -20.87 2.92 3.16
C ASP A 276 -19.88 2.87 1.97
N VAL A 277 -18.66 3.36 2.16
CA VAL A 277 -17.56 3.25 1.20
C VAL A 277 -17.28 1.77 0.88
N LEU A 278 -17.11 0.95 1.92
CA LEU A 278 -16.90 -0.49 1.77
C LEU A 278 -18.14 -1.19 1.17
N THR A 279 -19.34 -0.81 1.61
CA THR A 279 -20.59 -1.34 1.06
C THR A 279 -20.70 -1.10 -0.45
N ASN A 280 -20.33 0.10 -0.90
CA ASN A 280 -20.39 0.46 -2.32
C ASN A 280 -19.32 -0.30 -3.14
N LEU A 281 -18.13 -0.52 -2.60
CA LEU A 281 -17.09 -1.37 -3.22
C LEU A 281 -17.59 -2.80 -3.38
N LYS A 282 -18.18 -3.39 -2.34
CA LYS A 282 -18.79 -4.74 -2.40
C LYS A 282 -19.89 -4.84 -3.46
N LYS A 283 -20.79 -3.84 -3.55
CA LYS A 283 -21.82 -3.78 -4.59
C LYS A 283 -21.23 -3.69 -5.98
N LYS A 284 -20.21 -2.86 -6.17
CA LYS A 284 -19.53 -2.70 -7.46
C LYS A 284 -18.88 -4.00 -7.94
N ALA A 285 -18.37 -4.79 -7.00
CA ALA A 285 -17.79 -6.10 -7.26
C ALA A 285 -18.81 -7.24 -7.33
N GLY A 286 -20.11 -6.96 -7.15
CA GLY A 286 -21.17 -7.99 -7.16
C GLY A 286 -21.11 -8.98 -5.99
N MET A 287 -20.51 -8.58 -4.87
CA MET A 287 -20.42 -9.41 -3.66
C MET A 287 -21.68 -9.37 -2.79
N ILE A 288 -22.47 -8.31 -2.95
CA ILE A 288 -23.77 -8.10 -2.26
C ILE A 288 -24.76 -7.42 -3.20
#